data_e8c33999a8b84b35c07b3f6a63407f50
#
_entry.id   e8c33999a8b84b35c07b3f6a63407f50
#
_cell.length_a   1.000
_cell.length_b   1.000
_cell.length_c   1.000
_cell.angle_alpha   90.00
_cell.angle_beta   90.00
_cell.angle_gamma   90.00
#
_symmetry.space_group_name_H-M   'P 1'
#
loop_
_entity.id
_entity.type
_entity.pdbx_description
1 polymer ?
#
loop_
_entity_poly.entity_id
_entity_poly.type
_entity_poly.pdbx_seq_one_letter_code
_entity_poly.pdbx_strand_id
1 'polypeptide(L)'
;MIFRQLRRFLVFLLLIATIGLLLYQYIHFIKEPDLTEVPPPTALHPVVAEKKEELIALAAKKGINVVITQDFRSIEEQDALYEKGRTAEGNIVTHAKGGESYHNFGLAIDFALMSVDGQVIWDMNYDSNGNSKADWMEVVEIAKDLGFEWGGDWTQFKDYPHLQMDFGLTIWELQRGKRPPETE
;
A
#
# COMPACT_ATOMS: atom_id res chain seq x y z
N MET A 1 55.59 -1.28 29.31
CA MET A 1 54.41 -2.16 29.59
C MET A 1 53.18 -1.34 29.95
N ILE A 2 53.25 -0.33 30.78
CA ILE A 2 52.16 0.54 31.28
C ILE A 2 51.40 1.26 30.13
N PHE A 3 52.10 1.87 29.18
CA PHE A 3 51.47 2.58 28.04
C PHE A 3 50.62 1.69 27.15
N ARG A 4 50.98 0.41 27.04
CA ARG A 4 50.22 -0.56 26.21
C ARG A 4 48.94 -1.04 26.89
N GLN A 5 48.96 -1.09 28.23
CA GLN A 5 47.77 -1.39 29.04
C GLN A 5 46.81 -0.19 29.08
N LEU A 6 47.32 1.00 29.24
CA LEU A 6 46.53 2.24 29.23
C LEU A 6 45.81 2.45 27.87
N ARG A 7 46.51 2.18 26.76
CA ARG A 7 45.90 2.27 25.42
C ARG A 7 44.80 1.24 25.23
N ARG A 8 44.97 -0.01 25.74
CA ARG A 8 43.91 -1.04 25.69
C ARG A 8 42.71 -0.67 26.53
N PHE A 9 42.93 -0.08 27.69
CA PHE A 9 41.88 0.40 28.58
C PHE A 9 41.10 1.56 27.95
N LEU A 10 41.74 2.51 27.32
CA LEU A 10 41.11 3.64 26.62
C LEU A 10 40.27 3.13 25.42
N VAL A 11 40.78 2.17 24.64
CA VAL A 11 40.04 1.57 23.53
C VAL A 11 38.81 0.83 24.04
N PHE A 12 38.91 0.14 25.17
CA PHE A 12 37.78 -0.57 25.80
C PHE A 12 36.68 0.41 26.28
N LEU A 13 37.09 1.54 26.91
CA LEU A 13 36.14 2.57 27.30
C LEU A 13 35.45 3.24 26.11
N LEU A 14 36.19 3.45 25.02
CA LEU A 14 35.63 4.00 23.78
C LEU A 14 34.60 3.07 23.15
N LEU A 15 34.88 1.75 23.17
CA LEU A 15 33.94 0.72 22.70
C LEU A 15 32.67 0.68 23.53
N ILE A 16 32.77 0.77 24.87
CA ILE A 16 31.59 0.81 25.74
C ILE A 16 30.77 2.08 25.47
N ALA A 17 31.42 3.23 25.29
CA ALA A 17 30.76 4.49 25.01
C ALA A 17 30.04 4.45 23.65
N THR A 18 30.66 3.87 22.62
CA THR A 18 30.02 3.72 21.29
C THR A 18 28.85 2.76 21.33
N ILE A 19 28.96 1.61 22.02
CA ILE A 19 27.85 0.67 22.21
C ILE A 19 26.70 1.33 22.98
N GLY A 20 27.02 2.07 24.05
CA GLY A 20 26.04 2.83 24.84
C GLY A 20 25.31 3.89 24.00
N LEU A 21 26.03 4.60 23.14
CA LEU A 21 25.44 5.57 22.21
C LEU A 21 24.55 4.90 21.15
N LEU A 22 24.98 3.79 20.58
CA LEU A 22 24.19 3.03 19.62
C LEU A 22 22.93 2.43 20.25
N LEU A 23 23.03 1.90 21.48
CA LEU A 23 21.88 1.44 22.25
C LEU A 23 20.91 2.58 22.58
N TYR A 24 21.44 3.75 22.98
CA TYR A 24 20.63 4.94 23.23
C TYR A 24 19.90 5.40 21.98
N GLN A 25 20.60 5.47 20.84
CA GLN A 25 19.98 5.81 19.54
C GLN A 25 18.95 4.77 19.12
N TYR A 26 19.24 3.48 19.32
CA TYR A 26 18.32 2.38 19.03
C TYR A 26 17.06 2.45 19.89
N ILE A 27 17.22 2.69 21.22
CA ILE A 27 16.08 2.85 22.14
C ILE A 27 15.28 4.12 21.80
N HIS A 28 15.94 5.21 21.39
CA HIS A 28 15.27 6.44 20.99
C HIS A 28 14.55 6.28 19.63
N PHE A 29 15.11 5.50 18.72
CA PHE A 29 14.49 5.15 17.45
C PHE A 29 13.25 4.24 17.62
N ILE A 30 13.31 3.29 18.58
CA ILE A 30 12.17 2.43 18.92
C ILE A 30 11.09 3.17 19.74
N LYS A 31 11.47 4.24 20.43
CA LYS A 31 10.54 5.06 21.21
C LYS A 31 9.85 6.10 20.31
N GLU A 32 9.35 5.67 19.15
CA GLU A 32 8.33 6.43 18.45
C GLU A 32 7.11 6.57 19.37
N PRO A 33 6.38 7.70 19.32
CA PRO A 33 5.18 7.86 20.11
C PRO A 33 4.26 6.66 19.88
N ASP A 34 3.69 6.15 20.94
CA ASP A 34 2.70 5.07 20.86
C ASP A 34 1.44 5.63 20.19
N LEU A 35 1.36 5.45 18.88
CA LEU A 35 0.23 5.88 18.05
C LEU A 35 -0.85 4.80 17.96
N THR A 36 -0.77 3.74 18.78
CA THR A 36 -1.76 2.64 18.78
C THR A 36 -3.16 3.11 19.18
N GLU A 37 -3.30 4.30 19.78
CA GLU A 37 -4.60 4.92 20.09
C GLU A 37 -5.24 5.62 18.86
N VAL A 38 -4.51 5.78 17.75
CA VAL A 38 -5.08 6.38 16.54
C VAL A 38 -6.00 5.35 15.87
N PRO A 39 -7.31 5.59 15.81
CA PRO A 39 -8.23 4.63 15.23
C PRO A 39 -7.92 4.45 13.73
N PRO A 40 -8.18 3.23 13.18
CA PRO A 40 -8.09 3.03 11.74
C PRO A 40 -9.09 3.96 11.02
N PRO A 41 -8.80 4.37 9.79
CA PRO A 41 -9.75 5.13 8.98
C PRO A 41 -11.00 4.28 8.67
N THR A 42 -12.08 4.95 8.29
CA THR A 42 -13.35 4.31 7.94
C THR A 42 -13.78 4.58 6.51
N ALA A 43 -12.91 5.24 5.73
CA ALA A 43 -13.15 5.59 4.33
C ALA A 43 -11.83 5.74 3.57
N LEU A 44 -11.91 5.95 2.26
CA LEU A 44 -10.75 6.35 1.46
C LEU A 44 -10.14 7.65 1.97
N HIS A 45 -8.82 7.73 1.91
CA HIS A 45 -8.08 8.96 2.10
C HIS A 45 -8.54 10.02 1.08
N PRO A 46 -8.74 11.29 1.47
CA PRO A 46 -9.29 12.33 0.57
C PRO A 46 -8.55 12.44 -0.76
N VAL A 47 -7.22 12.44 -0.75
CA VAL A 47 -6.40 12.47 -1.97
C VAL A 47 -6.65 11.23 -2.84
N VAL A 48 -6.70 10.03 -2.24
CA VAL A 48 -6.97 8.79 -2.99
C VAL A 48 -8.37 8.81 -3.61
N ALA A 49 -9.36 9.32 -2.88
CA ALA A 49 -10.72 9.48 -3.39
C ALA A 49 -10.79 10.47 -4.57
N GLU A 50 -10.11 11.61 -4.47
CA GLU A 50 -10.01 12.58 -5.57
C GLU A 50 -9.33 11.97 -6.79
N LYS A 51 -8.16 11.33 -6.61
CA LYS A 51 -7.42 10.72 -7.72
C LYS A 51 -8.14 9.53 -8.34
N LYS A 52 -8.94 8.79 -7.58
CA LYS A 52 -9.86 7.76 -8.11
C LYS A 52 -10.88 8.36 -9.08
N GLU A 53 -11.54 9.44 -8.73
CA GLU A 53 -12.52 10.10 -9.61
C GLU A 53 -11.83 10.70 -10.85
N GLU A 54 -10.63 11.27 -10.69
CA GLU A 54 -9.84 11.80 -11.79
C GLU A 54 -9.42 10.68 -12.76
N LEU A 55 -9.00 9.51 -12.25
CA LEU A 55 -8.69 8.32 -13.05
C LEU A 55 -9.86 7.90 -13.92
N ILE A 56 -11.05 7.75 -13.32
CA ILE A 56 -12.28 7.38 -14.04
C ILE A 56 -12.61 8.40 -15.14
N ALA A 57 -12.51 9.68 -14.80
CA ALA A 57 -12.81 10.75 -15.76
C ALA A 57 -11.81 10.81 -16.92
N LEU A 58 -10.52 10.58 -16.67
CA LEU A 58 -9.48 10.58 -17.70
C LEU A 58 -9.58 9.32 -18.60
N ALA A 59 -9.88 8.16 -18.04
CA ALA A 59 -10.14 6.94 -18.81
C ALA A 59 -11.37 7.11 -19.72
N ALA A 60 -12.46 7.67 -19.19
CA ALA A 60 -13.67 7.94 -19.96
C ALA A 60 -13.42 8.88 -21.16
N LYS A 61 -12.52 9.88 -21.03
CA LYS A 61 -12.13 10.75 -22.15
C LYS A 61 -11.42 9.98 -23.28
N LYS A 62 -10.81 8.82 -22.97
CA LYS A 62 -10.22 7.92 -23.97
C LYS A 62 -11.22 6.87 -24.49
N GLY A 63 -12.47 6.89 -24.05
CA GLY A 63 -13.50 5.91 -24.39
C GLY A 63 -13.40 4.62 -23.60
N ILE A 64 -12.68 4.62 -22.49
CA ILE A 64 -12.46 3.45 -21.63
C ILE A 64 -13.37 3.59 -20.39
N ASN A 65 -14.23 2.60 -20.16
CA ASN A 65 -15.07 2.56 -18.97
C ASN A 65 -14.35 1.77 -17.87
N VAL A 66 -14.14 2.42 -16.72
CA VAL A 66 -13.52 1.86 -15.53
C VAL A 66 -14.58 1.67 -14.45
N VAL A 67 -14.54 0.54 -13.76
CA VAL A 67 -15.31 0.27 -12.55
C VAL A 67 -14.37 0.03 -11.38
N ILE A 68 -14.64 0.65 -10.24
CA ILE A 68 -13.92 0.35 -8.99
C ILE A 68 -14.61 -0.86 -8.35
N THR A 69 -13.87 -1.95 -8.26
CA THR A 69 -14.38 -3.22 -7.73
C THR A 69 -14.18 -3.35 -6.23
N GLN A 70 -13.21 -2.60 -5.69
CA GLN A 70 -12.97 -2.46 -4.26
C GLN A 70 -12.31 -1.11 -4.00
N ASP A 71 -12.69 -0.45 -2.91
CA ASP A 71 -12.00 0.75 -2.41
C ASP A 71 -11.60 0.55 -0.93
N PHE A 72 -12.10 1.35 0.01
CA PHE A 72 -11.87 1.13 1.43
C PHE A 72 -12.39 -0.27 1.84
N ARG A 73 -11.62 -0.95 2.69
CA ARG A 73 -11.98 -2.25 3.28
C ARG A 73 -11.68 -2.21 4.77
N SER A 74 -12.67 -2.53 5.60
CA SER A 74 -12.45 -2.61 7.04
C SER A 74 -11.50 -3.74 7.43
N ILE A 75 -10.98 -3.70 8.66
CA ILE A 75 -10.12 -4.77 9.19
C ILE A 75 -10.90 -6.09 9.23
N GLU A 76 -12.17 -6.06 9.64
CA GLU A 76 -13.05 -7.21 9.74
C GLU A 76 -13.36 -7.82 8.36
N GLU A 77 -13.59 -6.99 7.34
CA GLU A 77 -13.78 -7.44 5.96
C GLU A 77 -12.52 -8.08 5.40
N GLN A 78 -11.34 -7.53 5.73
CA GLN A 78 -10.06 -8.11 5.33
C GLN A 78 -9.83 -9.46 5.99
N ASP A 79 -10.13 -9.61 7.29
CA ASP A 79 -10.04 -10.89 7.99
C ASP A 79 -10.99 -11.91 7.40
N ALA A 80 -12.23 -11.53 7.05
CA ALA A 80 -13.18 -12.40 6.37
C ALA A 80 -12.67 -12.86 4.99
N LEU A 81 -11.98 -12.00 4.24
CA LEU A 81 -11.31 -12.38 3.00
C LEU A 81 -10.14 -13.33 3.24
N TYR A 82 -9.35 -13.10 4.27
CA TYR A 82 -8.22 -13.95 4.64
C TYR A 82 -8.67 -15.37 5.02
N GLU A 83 -9.83 -15.52 5.66
CA GLU A 83 -10.41 -16.81 6.05
C GLU A 83 -10.86 -17.65 4.87
N LYS A 84 -11.18 -17.05 3.70
CA LYS A 84 -11.59 -17.80 2.50
C LYS A 84 -10.49 -18.76 2.05
N GLY A 85 -10.88 -20.02 1.84
CA GLY A 85 -9.97 -21.10 1.46
C GLY A 85 -9.04 -21.58 2.58
N ARG A 86 -9.25 -21.10 3.83
CA ARG A 86 -8.53 -21.55 5.04
C ARG A 86 -9.48 -22.15 6.05
N THR A 87 -10.26 -21.31 6.73
CA THR A 87 -11.26 -21.71 7.72
C THR A 87 -12.70 -21.54 7.20
N ALA A 88 -12.89 -20.72 6.15
CA ALA A 88 -14.13 -20.57 5.42
C ALA A 88 -14.05 -21.20 4.02
N GLU A 89 -15.21 -21.57 3.45
CA GLU A 89 -15.29 -22.11 2.09
C GLU A 89 -14.80 -21.11 1.04
N GLY A 90 -14.23 -21.62 -0.06
CA GLY A 90 -13.75 -20.85 -1.19
C GLY A 90 -12.29 -21.08 -1.49
N ASN A 91 -11.71 -20.21 -2.30
CA ASN A 91 -10.28 -20.20 -2.61
C ASN A 91 -9.56 -19.13 -1.80
N ILE A 92 -8.26 -19.31 -1.58
CA ILE A 92 -7.40 -18.26 -1.01
C ILE A 92 -7.36 -17.10 -2.01
N VAL A 93 -7.85 -15.93 -1.57
CA VAL A 93 -7.93 -14.71 -2.40
C VAL A 93 -6.99 -13.61 -1.92
N THR A 94 -6.44 -13.74 -0.71
CA THR A 94 -5.47 -12.81 -0.15
C THR A 94 -4.53 -13.51 0.83
N HIS A 95 -3.32 -12.98 0.99
CA HIS A 95 -2.37 -13.38 2.03
C HIS A 95 -2.30 -12.38 3.18
N ALA A 96 -2.90 -11.19 3.03
CA ALA A 96 -2.93 -10.15 4.03
C ALA A 96 -4.12 -10.36 5.00
N LYS A 97 -3.84 -10.29 6.30
CA LYS A 97 -4.85 -10.23 7.37
C LYS A 97 -5.38 -8.82 7.54
N GLY A 98 -6.37 -8.67 8.40
CA GLY A 98 -6.85 -7.36 8.84
C GLY A 98 -5.71 -6.47 9.33
N GLY A 99 -5.65 -5.24 8.81
CA GLY A 99 -4.57 -4.29 9.08
C GLY A 99 -3.27 -4.52 8.29
N GLU A 100 -3.20 -5.50 7.40
CA GLU A 100 -2.02 -5.81 6.57
C GLU A 100 -2.18 -5.39 5.10
N SER A 101 -3.24 -4.64 4.78
CA SER A 101 -3.53 -4.17 3.43
C SER A 101 -3.68 -2.64 3.41
N TYR A 102 -3.20 -1.97 2.37
CA TYR A 102 -3.41 -0.54 2.17
C TYR A 102 -4.90 -0.16 2.02
N HIS A 103 -5.77 -1.09 1.60
CA HIS A 103 -7.22 -0.90 1.62
C HIS A 103 -7.75 -0.63 3.04
N ASN A 104 -7.14 -1.22 4.09
CA ASN A 104 -7.55 -1.01 5.48
C ASN A 104 -7.23 0.39 6.00
N PHE A 105 -6.36 1.09 5.28
CA PHE A 105 -5.95 2.46 5.60
C PHE A 105 -6.53 3.49 4.63
N GLY A 106 -7.42 3.05 3.72
CA GLY A 106 -8.03 3.91 2.70
C GLY A 106 -7.05 4.39 1.64
N LEU A 107 -5.96 3.67 1.42
CA LEU A 107 -4.84 4.06 0.56
C LEU A 107 -4.76 3.23 -0.73
N ALA A 108 -5.73 2.35 -0.98
CA ALA A 108 -5.76 1.52 -2.17
C ALA A 108 -7.18 1.40 -2.74
N ILE A 109 -7.24 1.14 -4.05
CA ILE A 109 -8.43 0.80 -4.81
C ILE A 109 -8.12 -0.38 -5.72
N ASP A 110 -9.12 -1.19 -6.03
CA ASP A 110 -9.04 -2.18 -7.11
C ASP A 110 -9.98 -1.76 -8.24
N PHE A 111 -9.53 -1.88 -9.48
CA PHE A 111 -10.31 -1.54 -10.66
C PHE A 111 -10.49 -2.75 -11.60
N ALA A 112 -11.50 -2.65 -12.44
CA ALA A 112 -11.64 -3.47 -13.65
C ALA A 112 -12.17 -2.59 -14.80
N LEU A 113 -12.16 -3.14 -16.00
CA LEU A 113 -12.82 -2.51 -17.13
C LEU A 113 -14.31 -2.88 -17.14
N MET A 114 -15.11 -2.06 -17.81
CA MET A 114 -16.53 -2.30 -17.98
C MET A 114 -16.90 -2.18 -19.46
N SER A 115 -17.59 -3.20 -19.98
CA SER A 115 -18.13 -3.15 -21.33
C SER A 115 -19.27 -2.15 -21.45
N VAL A 116 -19.66 -1.82 -22.67
CA VAL A 116 -20.81 -0.94 -22.95
C VAL A 116 -22.14 -1.53 -22.43
N ASP A 117 -22.20 -2.86 -22.28
CA ASP A 117 -23.34 -3.59 -21.75
C ASP A 117 -23.36 -3.66 -20.22
N GLY A 118 -22.39 -3.02 -19.55
CA GLY A 118 -22.26 -3.00 -18.10
C GLY A 118 -21.63 -4.27 -17.48
N GLN A 119 -21.00 -5.13 -18.27
CA GLN A 119 -20.30 -6.32 -17.77
C GLN A 119 -18.87 -5.95 -17.32
N VAL A 120 -18.46 -6.51 -16.20
CA VAL A 120 -17.07 -6.35 -15.70
C VAL A 120 -16.14 -7.22 -16.55
N ILE A 121 -15.09 -6.61 -17.09
CA ILE A 121 -14.10 -7.23 -17.97
C ILE A 121 -12.75 -7.32 -17.23
N TRP A 122 -12.25 -8.54 -17.11
CA TRP A 122 -10.95 -8.85 -16.50
C TRP A 122 -9.88 -9.21 -17.54
N ASP A 123 -10.21 -9.14 -18.84
CA ASP A 123 -9.26 -9.37 -19.91
C ASP A 123 -8.33 -8.17 -20.07
N MET A 124 -7.07 -8.39 -19.77
CA MET A 124 -6.03 -7.35 -19.85
C MET A 124 -5.67 -6.96 -21.29
N ASN A 125 -6.16 -7.70 -22.30
CA ASN A 125 -5.94 -7.37 -23.72
C ASN A 125 -7.17 -6.71 -24.38
N TYR A 126 -8.21 -6.45 -23.58
CA TYR A 126 -9.44 -5.82 -24.07
C TYR A 126 -9.12 -4.41 -24.63
N ASP A 127 -9.64 -4.11 -25.82
CA ASP A 127 -9.49 -2.84 -26.53
C ASP A 127 -10.90 -2.40 -26.98
N SER A 128 -11.57 -1.62 -26.13
CA SER A 128 -12.93 -1.15 -26.39
C SER A 128 -12.96 0.09 -27.26
N ASN A 129 -11.90 0.91 -27.20
CA ASN A 129 -11.82 2.17 -27.95
C ASN A 129 -11.23 1.98 -29.36
N GLY A 130 -10.74 0.78 -29.70
CA GLY A 130 -10.29 0.38 -31.04
C GLY A 130 -8.97 1.03 -31.46
N ASN A 131 -8.13 1.45 -30.51
CA ASN A 131 -6.87 2.14 -30.80
C ASN A 131 -5.66 1.17 -30.94
N SER A 132 -5.90 -0.14 -30.86
CA SER A 132 -4.90 -1.22 -30.89
C SER A 132 -3.97 -1.26 -29.69
N LYS A 133 -4.38 -0.67 -28.56
CA LYS A 133 -3.74 -0.77 -27.26
C LYS A 133 -4.70 -1.44 -26.28
N ALA A 134 -4.14 -2.15 -25.32
CA ALA A 134 -4.95 -2.72 -24.24
C ALA A 134 -5.44 -1.62 -23.29
N ASP A 135 -6.75 -1.48 -23.15
CA ASP A 135 -7.39 -0.48 -22.29
C ASP A 135 -6.89 -0.55 -20.85
N TRP A 136 -6.64 -1.78 -20.34
CA TRP A 136 -6.09 -2.00 -19.01
C TRP A 136 -4.77 -1.24 -18.79
N MET A 137 -3.87 -1.34 -19.77
CA MET A 137 -2.57 -0.68 -19.67
C MET A 137 -2.68 0.83 -19.84
N GLU A 138 -3.65 1.32 -20.62
CA GLU A 138 -3.92 2.77 -20.72
C GLU A 138 -4.44 3.34 -19.40
N VAL A 139 -5.29 2.58 -18.67
CA VAL A 139 -5.75 2.95 -17.32
C VAL A 139 -4.59 2.93 -16.33
N VAL A 140 -3.71 1.93 -16.40
CA VAL A 140 -2.50 1.86 -15.56
C VAL A 140 -1.56 3.05 -15.80
N GLU A 141 -1.36 3.47 -17.06
CA GLU A 141 -0.57 4.66 -17.38
C GLU A 141 -1.17 5.91 -16.72
N ILE A 142 -2.49 6.12 -16.86
CA ILE A 142 -3.20 7.24 -16.22
C ILE A 142 -3.04 7.17 -14.69
N ALA A 143 -3.22 5.99 -14.10
CA ALA A 143 -3.09 5.81 -12.65
C ALA A 143 -1.69 6.19 -12.15
N LYS A 144 -0.65 5.78 -12.86
CA LYS A 144 0.74 6.13 -12.53
C LYS A 144 1.01 7.64 -12.66
N ASP A 145 0.46 8.28 -13.68
CA ASP A 145 0.57 9.73 -13.87
C ASP A 145 -0.14 10.50 -12.74
N LEU A 146 -1.18 9.90 -12.14
CA LEU A 146 -1.89 10.43 -10.98
C LEU A 146 -1.21 10.11 -9.64
N GLY A 147 -0.09 9.37 -9.65
CA GLY A 147 0.69 9.04 -8.47
C GLY A 147 0.36 7.68 -7.82
N PHE A 148 -0.46 6.85 -8.45
CA PHE A 148 -0.67 5.48 -7.98
C PHE A 148 0.52 4.57 -8.31
N GLU A 149 0.83 3.68 -7.41
CA GLU A 149 1.60 2.46 -7.68
C GLU A 149 0.67 1.35 -8.14
N TRP A 150 1.13 0.53 -9.08
CA TRP A 150 0.35 -0.58 -9.62
C TRP A 150 0.85 -1.95 -9.12
N GLY A 151 -0.04 -2.77 -8.60
CA GLY A 151 0.28 -4.12 -8.13
C GLY A 151 0.78 -5.08 -9.22
N GLY A 152 0.51 -4.78 -10.50
CA GLY A 152 1.09 -5.50 -11.64
C GLY A 152 2.60 -5.32 -11.81
N ASP A 153 3.23 -4.32 -11.19
CA ASP A 153 4.68 -4.13 -11.21
C ASP A 153 5.41 -4.95 -10.13
N TRP A 154 4.70 -5.48 -9.14
CA TRP A 154 5.32 -6.22 -8.04
C TRP A 154 6.04 -7.48 -8.52
N THR A 155 7.16 -7.80 -7.93
CA THR A 155 8.03 -8.90 -8.38
C THR A 155 7.66 -10.26 -7.79
N GLN A 156 7.12 -10.29 -6.56
CA GLN A 156 6.84 -11.53 -5.84
C GLN A 156 5.49 -12.14 -6.21
N PHE A 157 4.46 -11.31 -6.36
CA PHE A 157 3.17 -11.70 -6.91
C PHE A 157 2.58 -10.51 -7.67
N LYS A 158 1.73 -10.78 -8.65
CA LYS A 158 1.09 -9.75 -9.46
C LYS A 158 -0.35 -9.57 -8.99
N ASP A 159 -0.71 -8.33 -8.69
CA ASP A 159 -2.09 -7.96 -8.38
C ASP A 159 -2.54 -6.90 -9.39
N TYR A 160 -3.09 -7.37 -10.49
CA TYR A 160 -3.39 -6.51 -11.64
C TYR A 160 -4.49 -5.48 -11.38
N PRO A 161 -5.56 -5.75 -10.60
CA PRO A 161 -6.55 -4.75 -10.22
C PRO A 161 -6.01 -3.64 -9.33
N HIS A 162 -5.00 -3.92 -8.52
CA HIS A 162 -4.59 -3.11 -7.37
C HIS A 162 -3.83 -1.85 -7.75
N LEU A 163 -4.32 -0.72 -7.23
CA LEU A 163 -3.68 0.60 -7.28
C LEU A 163 -3.59 1.15 -5.87
N GLN A 164 -2.41 1.66 -5.47
CA GLN A 164 -2.22 2.23 -4.13
C GLN A 164 -1.44 3.54 -4.15
N MET A 165 -1.65 4.36 -3.12
CA MET A 165 -0.83 5.52 -2.78
C MET A 165 -0.35 5.34 -1.35
N ASP A 166 0.91 4.96 -1.15
CA ASP A 166 1.45 4.68 0.18
C ASP A 166 1.96 5.93 0.92
N PHE A 167 2.14 7.04 0.20
CA PHE A 167 2.70 8.30 0.72
C PHE A 167 4.04 8.11 1.45
N GLY A 168 4.81 7.08 1.06
CA GLY A 168 6.07 6.72 1.68
C GLY A 168 5.91 6.02 3.04
N LEU A 169 4.69 5.58 3.41
CA LEU A 169 4.39 4.88 4.65
C LEU A 169 4.26 3.38 4.42
N THR A 170 4.95 2.61 5.23
CA THR A 170 4.82 1.15 5.27
C THR A 170 3.57 0.72 6.04
N ILE A 171 3.08 -0.49 5.78
CA ILE A 171 1.99 -1.11 6.56
C ILE A 171 2.32 -1.11 8.06
N TRP A 172 3.57 -1.39 8.43
CA TRP A 172 4.00 -1.38 9.84
C TRP A 172 3.84 0.00 10.49
N GLU A 173 4.16 1.09 9.78
CA GLU A 173 3.97 2.45 10.27
C GLU A 173 2.48 2.82 10.38
N LEU A 174 1.68 2.42 9.41
CA LEU A 174 0.23 2.63 9.42
C LEU A 174 -0.45 1.88 10.58
N GLN A 175 -0.04 0.63 10.85
CA GLN A 175 -0.50 -0.16 12.00
C GLN A 175 -0.17 0.52 13.35
N ARG A 176 0.91 1.29 13.39
CA ARG A 176 1.33 2.06 14.57
C ARG A 176 0.68 3.45 14.65
N GLY A 177 -0.30 3.75 13.80
CA GLY A 177 -1.06 4.98 13.84
C GLY A 177 -0.50 6.13 13.02
N LYS A 178 0.61 5.95 12.26
CA LYS A 178 1.00 6.97 11.28
C LYS A 178 -0.06 7.10 10.21
N ARG A 179 -0.30 8.32 9.77
CA ARG A 179 -1.26 8.64 8.71
C ARG A 179 -0.61 9.59 7.70
N PRO A 180 -0.92 9.47 6.41
CA PRO A 180 -0.50 10.47 5.44
C PRO A 180 -1.16 11.83 5.72
N PRO A 181 -0.62 12.94 5.17
CA PRO A 181 -1.26 14.25 5.26
C PRO A 181 -2.58 14.24 4.49
N GLU A 182 -3.62 14.91 5.00
CA GLU A 182 -4.95 14.96 4.36
C GLU A 182 -4.98 15.73 3.02
N THR A 183 -3.96 16.51 2.74
CA THR A 183 -3.79 17.30 1.51
C THR A 183 -2.37 17.14 0.97
N GLU A 184 -2.20 17.28 -0.35
CA GLU A 184 -0.88 17.38 -0.99
C GLU A 184 -0.13 18.63 -0.57
#